data_ba340eee757a24e5d3ab8b0f29668361
#
_entry.id   ba340eee757a24e5d3ab8b0f29668361
#
_cell.length_a   1.000
_cell.length_b   1.000
_cell.length_c   1.000
_cell.angle_alpha   90.00
_cell.angle_beta   90.00
_cell.angle_gamma   90.00
#
_symmetry.space_group_name_H-M   'P 1'
#
loop_
_entity.id
_entity.type
_entity.pdbx_description
1 polymer ?
#
loop_
_entity_poly.entity_id
_entity_poly.type
_entity_poly.pdbx_seq_one_letter_code
_entity_poly.pdbx_strand_id
1 'polypeptide(L)'
;MKGDRVMKRWQFWCWLACIWCVATIVDRCWWSLQVGVPAWDQADYLNSALDHGRALGLLPGGAWQGWNNLLDLSPKIPPLASLVNGTVMAMAGDQPAEAAWSLSIWHGVLLCSVAGWGQRLHGRGFALLACGLTALAPALLELRTDYVLEMPLAACCTLALWRLDVWCDPDHGGRWHQAWFATLAALAAVLVKQSALLVLTPAGFWALWIALRCGGKRHQQLVLLPALGGLLIGPWLRHNWITSLGGTNRAVFESAAREGDPGVLSVESWIWYLRLLPEQLGAILLAIGVSGLLLCWLQRRESKTSQDQPWAWRWLLINLISAWVLTTLSPNKGDRYIAPLLPMLVLLLTRGWWQWGLWLQQRRPISAVPLLVVGSLASLPAGWSQQLTRLRNRPVGPVEALVQAAGGGDPAVAKRTVIVVPSTSDLNQHNVSFYGRRQGGQLVGRQLGGSRQHVKPVLERAEWVLLAEGHQGSVRKAAHKLDRAVRRSGVFEQVIQLERPRGGSYSLWRRRLDHPVTTPPFASQFEQLAEGMANGPAGLDPVFAAVGLEHMLEGHFSYREPVQQH
;
A
#
# COMPACT_ATOMS: atom_id res chain seq x y z
N MET A 1 -34.90 -30.86 9.52
CA MET A 1 -33.47 -30.72 9.23
C MET A 1 -32.92 -32.03 8.67
N LYS A 2 -33.19 -32.30 7.39
CA LYS A 2 -32.57 -33.42 6.65
C LYS A 2 -31.75 -32.80 5.52
N GLY A 3 -30.41 -32.93 5.57
CA GLY A 3 -29.57 -32.79 4.40
C GLY A 3 -28.60 -31.63 4.28
N ASP A 4 -28.13 -30.98 5.35
CA ASP A 4 -26.85 -30.27 5.25
C ASP A 4 -25.74 -31.32 5.16
N ARG A 5 -25.41 -31.71 3.92
CA ARG A 5 -24.15 -32.44 3.68
C ARG A 5 -23.05 -31.50 4.16
N VAL A 6 -22.51 -31.79 5.35
CA VAL A 6 -21.38 -31.04 5.90
C VAL A 6 -20.29 -31.04 4.86
N MET A 7 -20.03 -29.89 4.25
CA MET A 7 -18.97 -29.72 3.27
C MET A 7 -17.66 -30.31 3.79
N LYS A 8 -17.08 -31.28 3.06
CA LYS A 8 -15.82 -31.90 3.47
C LYS A 8 -14.69 -30.85 3.48
N ARG A 9 -13.70 -31.04 4.33
CA ARG A 9 -12.58 -30.10 4.48
C ARG A 9 -11.84 -29.84 3.16
N TRP A 10 -11.59 -30.88 2.37
CA TRP A 10 -10.92 -30.73 1.08
C TRP A 10 -11.76 -29.93 0.07
N GLN A 11 -13.09 -30.13 0.03
CA GLN A 11 -13.99 -29.36 -0.85
C GLN A 11 -13.95 -27.86 -0.54
N PHE A 12 -13.90 -27.52 0.75
CA PHE A 12 -13.75 -26.14 1.18
C PHE A 12 -12.48 -25.50 0.62
N TRP A 13 -11.33 -26.17 0.75
CA TRP A 13 -10.07 -25.66 0.24
C TRP A 13 -10.03 -25.60 -1.29
N CYS A 14 -10.65 -26.55 -1.98
CA CYS A 14 -10.80 -26.51 -3.44
C CYS A 14 -11.61 -25.30 -3.89
N TRP A 15 -12.74 -25.02 -3.24
CA TRP A 15 -13.55 -23.83 -3.58
C TRP A 15 -12.81 -22.54 -3.27
N LEU A 16 -12.12 -22.45 -2.16
CA LEU A 16 -11.30 -21.27 -1.83
C LEU A 16 -10.20 -21.07 -2.88
N ALA A 17 -9.48 -22.12 -3.26
CA ALA A 17 -8.48 -22.08 -4.31
C ALA A 17 -9.11 -21.65 -5.66
N CYS A 18 -10.30 -22.16 -5.99
CA CYS A 18 -11.02 -21.75 -7.20
C CYS A 18 -11.34 -20.24 -7.21
N ILE A 19 -11.84 -19.69 -6.10
CA ILE A 19 -12.10 -18.24 -5.98
C ILE A 19 -10.81 -17.45 -6.20
N TRP A 20 -9.73 -17.85 -5.55
CA TRP A 20 -8.43 -17.19 -5.71
C TRP A 20 -7.88 -17.31 -7.12
N CYS A 21 -7.92 -18.49 -7.74
CA CYS A 21 -7.44 -18.71 -9.11
C CYS A 21 -8.23 -17.88 -10.12
N VAL A 22 -9.57 -17.88 -10.04
CA VAL A 22 -10.42 -17.08 -10.95
C VAL A 22 -10.10 -15.60 -10.80
N ALA A 23 -10.02 -15.09 -9.57
CA ALA A 23 -9.65 -13.70 -9.32
C ALA A 23 -8.25 -13.38 -9.88
N THR A 24 -7.27 -14.25 -9.66
CA THR A 24 -5.90 -14.09 -10.17
C THR A 24 -5.86 -14.08 -11.70
N ILE A 25 -6.57 -14.99 -12.38
CA ILE A 25 -6.63 -15.02 -13.86
C ILE A 25 -7.19 -13.68 -14.38
N VAL A 26 -8.27 -13.21 -13.79
CA VAL A 26 -8.88 -11.94 -14.17
C VAL A 26 -7.92 -10.77 -13.95
N ASP A 27 -7.23 -10.75 -12.81
CA ASP A 27 -6.23 -9.71 -12.50
C ASP A 27 -5.06 -9.78 -13.50
N ARG A 28 -4.61 -10.98 -13.93
CA ARG A 28 -3.57 -11.13 -14.96
C ARG A 28 -4.00 -10.61 -16.33
N CYS A 29 -5.26 -10.92 -16.73
CA CYS A 29 -5.82 -10.34 -17.96
C CYS A 29 -5.85 -8.80 -17.88
N TRP A 30 -6.21 -8.25 -16.72
CA TRP A 30 -6.18 -6.81 -16.49
C TRP A 30 -4.77 -6.23 -16.68
N TRP A 31 -3.77 -6.81 -15.99
CA TRP A 31 -2.39 -6.35 -16.04
C TRP A 31 -1.75 -6.47 -17.43
N SER A 32 -2.17 -7.45 -18.23
CA SER A 32 -1.72 -7.58 -19.63
C SER A 32 -2.28 -6.48 -20.56
N LEU A 33 -3.45 -5.93 -20.22
CA LEU A 33 -4.08 -4.84 -20.97
C LEU A 33 -3.58 -3.45 -20.51
N GLN A 34 -2.86 -3.40 -19.39
CA GLN A 34 -2.44 -2.16 -18.81
C GLN A 34 -1.11 -1.67 -19.39
N VAL A 35 -1.17 -0.65 -20.23
CA VAL A 35 0.00 0.01 -20.85
C VAL A 35 0.37 1.34 -20.17
N GLY A 36 -0.33 1.73 -19.12
CA GLY A 36 -0.10 3.00 -18.43
C GLY A 36 1.18 3.03 -17.61
N VAL A 37 1.79 4.21 -17.52
CA VAL A 37 2.95 4.46 -16.68
C VAL A 37 2.55 4.37 -15.19
N PRO A 38 3.32 3.71 -14.31
CA PRO A 38 3.07 3.73 -12.88
C PRO A 38 3.09 5.17 -12.34
N ALA A 39 2.03 5.55 -11.61
CA ALA A 39 1.93 6.87 -11.01
C ALA A 39 2.70 6.92 -9.67
N TRP A 40 2.87 8.08 -9.10
CA TRP A 40 3.57 8.40 -7.85
C TRP A 40 3.86 7.23 -6.90
N ASP A 41 2.91 6.85 -6.04
CA ASP A 41 3.07 5.78 -5.03
C ASP A 41 3.35 4.42 -5.66
N GLN A 42 2.71 4.12 -6.81
CA GLN A 42 2.92 2.86 -7.52
C GLN A 42 4.38 2.72 -7.95
N ALA A 43 4.94 3.78 -8.54
CA ALA A 43 6.33 3.79 -8.98
C ALA A 43 7.31 3.78 -7.80
N ASP A 44 6.97 4.44 -6.67
CA ASP A 44 7.77 4.42 -5.46
C ASP A 44 7.84 3.00 -4.85
N TYR A 45 6.71 2.33 -4.76
CA TYR A 45 6.66 0.96 -4.24
C TYR A 45 7.31 -0.06 -5.18
N LEU A 46 7.22 0.14 -6.50
CA LEU A 46 7.95 -0.65 -7.48
C LEU A 46 9.46 -0.43 -7.35
N ASN A 47 9.93 0.80 -7.16
CA ASN A 47 11.33 1.10 -6.88
C ASN A 47 11.82 0.36 -5.64
N SER A 48 11.10 0.50 -4.53
CA SER A 48 11.47 -0.17 -3.28
C SER A 48 11.50 -1.70 -3.42
N ALA A 49 10.55 -2.28 -4.14
CA ALA A 49 10.52 -3.72 -4.39
C ALA A 49 11.70 -4.18 -5.26
N LEU A 50 12.00 -3.45 -6.34
CA LEU A 50 13.11 -3.75 -7.25
C LEU A 50 14.45 -3.69 -6.51
N ASP A 51 14.67 -2.66 -5.68
CA ASP A 51 15.90 -2.51 -4.91
C ASP A 51 16.07 -3.64 -3.89
N HIS A 52 14.98 -4.04 -3.19
CA HIS A 52 15.01 -5.18 -2.27
C HIS A 52 15.27 -6.51 -2.98
N GLY A 53 14.65 -6.73 -4.14
CA GLY A 53 14.88 -7.93 -4.95
C GLY A 53 16.35 -8.08 -5.37
N ARG A 54 16.96 -6.99 -5.82
CA ARG A 54 18.39 -6.93 -6.18
C ARG A 54 19.29 -7.16 -4.97
N ALA A 55 19.03 -6.48 -3.85
CA ALA A 55 19.80 -6.62 -2.63
C ALA A 55 19.75 -8.05 -2.06
N LEU A 56 18.59 -8.72 -2.13
CA LEU A 56 18.47 -10.13 -1.73
C LEU A 56 19.36 -11.04 -2.58
N GLY A 57 19.53 -10.75 -3.87
CA GLY A 57 20.44 -11.47 -4.76
C GLY A 57 21.92 -11.31 -4.39
N LEU A 58 22.30 -10.26 -3.70
CA LEU A 58 23.67 -9.98 -3.26
C LEU A 58 24.03 -10.62 -1.89
N LEU A 59 23.05 -11.08 -1.11
CA LEU A 59 23.29 -11.65 0.22
C LEU A 59 24.29 -12.81 0.26
N PRO A 60 24.32 -13.76 -0.71
CA PRO A 60 25.27 -14.85 -0.67
C PRO A 60 26.75 -14.44 -0.74
N GLY A 61 27.06 -13.27 -1.30
CA GLY A 61 28.43 -12.79 -1.50
C GLY A 61 28.99 -11.88 -0.40
N GLY A 62 28.14 -11.29 0.45
CA GLY A 62 28.56 -10.30 1.44
C GLY A 62 27.55 -10.11 2.57
N ALA A 63 27.31 -11.17 3.33
CA ALA A 63 26.16 -11.30 4.25
C ALA A 63 25.92 -10.08 5.15
N TRP A 64 26.93 -9.57 5.84
CA TRP A 64 26.71 -8.46 6.79
C TRP A 64 26.48 -7.11 6.10
N GLN A 65 27.25 -6.83 5.06
CA GLN A 65 27.10 -5.60 4.27
C GLN A 65 25.75 -5.58 3.54
N GLY A 66 25.30 -6.74 3.04
CA GLY A 66 23.98 -6.91 2.44
C GLY A 66 22.84 -6.62 3.43
N TRP A 67 22.94 -7.06 4.68
CA TRP A 67 21.93 -6.77 5.71
C TRP A 67 21.83 -5.27 6.03
N ASN A 68 22.96 -4.57 6.15
CA ASN A 68 22.96 -3.12 6.35
C ASN A 68 22.32 -2.40 5.15
N ASN A 69 22.65 -2.82 3.94
CA ASN A 69 22.05 -2.27 2.72
C ASN A 69 20.52 -2.45 2.70
N LEU A 70 20.01 -3.63 3.13
CA LEU A 70 18.56 -3.85 3.25
C LEU A 70 17.87 -2.88 4.20
N LEU A 71 18.52 -2.44 5.28
CA LEU A 71 17.96 -1.45 6.21
C LEU A 71 17.83 -0.06 5.56
N ASP A 72 18.70 0.24 4.60
CA ASP A 72 18.74 1.52 3.89
C ASP A 72 17.70 1.65 2.77
N LEU A 73 17.24 0.54 2.19
CA LEU A 73 16.42 0.55 0.98
C LEU A 73 15.01 1.09 1.17
N SER A 74 14.46 1.01 2.37
CA SER A 74 13.08 1.44 2.66
C SER A 74 13.00 2.23 3.97
N PRO A 75 13.60 3.42 4.03
CA PRO A 75 13.74 4.16 5.29
C PRO A 75 12.45 4.83 5.76
N LYS A 76 11.50 5.10 4.85
CA LYS A 76 10.23 5.76 5.14
C LYS A 76 9.14 4.77 5.57
N ILE A 77 9.12 3.59 4.97
CA ILE A 77 8.09 2.56 5.14
C ILE A 77 8.76 1.25 5.53
N PRO A 78 8.20 0.48 6.49
CA PRO A 78 8.78 -0.80 6.89
C PRO A 78 8.91 -1.79 5.72
N PRO A 79 9.91 -2.68 5.73
CA PRO A 79 10.39 -3.34 4.52
C PRO A 79 9.64 -4.62 4.11
N LEU A 80 8.71 -5.17 4.89
CA LEU A 80 8.16 -6.51 4.64
C LEU A 80 7.47 -6.62 3.28
N ALA A 81 6.65 -5.64 2.92
CA ALA A 81 5.98 -5.66 1.62
C ALA A 81 7.00 -5.58 0.48
N SER A 82 7.98 -4.68 0.59
CA SER A 82 9.03 -4.52 -0.42
C SER A 82 9.93 -5.75 -0.55
N LEU A 83 10.23 -6.44 0.56
CA LEU A 83 10.97 -7.71 0.56
C LEU A 83 10.21 -8.82 -0.18
N VAL A 84 8.94 -9.02 0.16
CA VAL A 84 8.11 -10.04 -0.50
C VAL A 84 7.91 -9.69 -1.97
N ASN A 85 7.55 -8.45 -2.27
CA ASN A 85 7.33 -8.00 -3.63
C ASN A 85 8.61 -8.05 -4.47
N GLY A 86 9.75 -7.68 -3.88
CA GLY A 86 11.06 -7.74 -4.50
C GLY A 86 11.51 -9.18 -4.82
N THR A 87 11.21 -10.12 -3.93
CA THR A 87 11.43 -11.55 -4.18
C THR A 87 10.61 -12.03 -5.38
N VAL A 88 9.35 -11.60 -5.48
CA VAL A 88 8.50 -11.92 -6.64
C VAL A 88 9.05 -11.29 -7.92
N MET A 89 9.48 -10.03 -7.89
CA MET A 89 10.10 -9.37 -9.04
C MET A 89 11.39 -10.07 -9.48
N ALA A 90 12.24 -10.49 -8.55
CA ALA A 90 13.45 -11.24 -8.85
C ALA A 90 13.16 -12.58 -9.57
N MET A 91 12.00 -13.17 -9.36
CA MET A 91 11.57 -14.43 -9.97
C MET A 91 10.76 -14.24 -11.26
N ALA A 92 9.89 -13.25 -11.31
CA ALA A 92 8.90 -13.06 -12.37
C ALA A 92 9.31 -12.01 -13.41
N GLY A 93 10.15 -11.03 -13.01
CA GLY A 93 10.62 -9.93 -13.84
C GLY A 93 10.28 -8.54 -13.32
N ASP A 94 10.87 -7.52 -13.92
CA ASP A 94 10.86 -6.12 -13.46
C ASP A 94 9.74 -5.27 -14.09
N GLN A 95 8.90 -5.85 -14.95
CA GLN A 95 7.75 -5.13 -15.50
C GLN A 95 6.67 -4.93 -14.43
N PRO A 96 5.90 -3.83 -14.44
CA PRO A 96 4.81 -3.64 -13.49
C PRO A 96 3.80 -4.79 -13.47
N ALA A 97 3.50 -5.38 -14.63
CA ALA A 97 2.63 -6.54 -14.75
C ALA A 97 3.22 -7.80 -14.10
N GLU A 98 4.53 -8.00 -14.17
CA GLU A 98 5.26 -9.10 -13.54
C GLU A 98 5.34 -8.90 -12.02
N ALA A 99 5.71 -7.70 -11.58
CA ALA A 99 5.73 -7.33 -10.17
C ALA A 99 4.36 -7.55 -9.49
N ALA A 100 3.27 -7.33 -10.22
CA ALA A 100 1.91 -7.47 -9.71
C ALA A 100 1.51 -8.93 -9.37
N TRP A 101 2.32 -9.95 -9.65
CA TRP A 101 2.13 -11.28 -9.08
C TRP A 101 2.18 -11.28 -7.55
N SER A 102 2.93 -10.36 -6.96
CA SER A 102 2.94 -10.17 -5.50
C SER A 102 1.57 -9.80 -4.95
N LEU A 103 0.78 -9.00 -5.67
CA LEU A 103 -0.59 -8.65 -5.27
C LEU A 103 -1.51 -9.88 -5.25
N SER A 104 -1.32 -10.83 -6.17
CA SER A 104 -2.07 -12.09 -6.16
C SER A 104 -1.72 -12.95 -4.95
N ILE A 105 -0.46 -12.95 -4.49
CA ILE A 105 -0.04 -13.62 -3.26
C ILE A 105 -0.70 -12.96 -2.04
N TRP A 106 -0.65 -11.64 -1.93
CA TRP A 106 -1.28 -10.91 -0.84
C TRP A 106 -2.80 -11.09 -0.81
N HIS A 107 -3.44 -11.13 -1.98
CA HIS A 107 -4.86 -11.48 -2.09
C HIS A 107 -5.14 -12.91 -1.59
N GLY A 108 -4.27 -13.86 -1.89
CA GLY A 108 -4.36 -15.21 -1.34
C GLY A 108 -4.29 -15.23 0.20
N VAL A 109 -3.37 -14.47 0.80
CA VAL A 109 -3.27 -14.29 2.25
C VAL A 109 -4.55 -13.67 2.82
N LEU A 110 -5.11 -12.65 2.16
CA LEU A 110 -6.36 -12.01 2.55
C LEU A 110 -7.52 -13.02 2.53
N LEU A 111 -7.70 -13.75 1.43
CA LEU A 111 -8.78 -14.76 1.31
C LEU A 111 -8.64 -15.88 2.32
N CYS A 112 -7.43 -16.37 2.59
CA CYS A 112 -7.18 -17.37 3.65
C CYS A 112 -7.55 -16.83 5.03
N SER A 113 -7.27 -15.55 5.30
CA SER A 113 -7.59 -14.90 6.56
C SER A 113 -9.10 -14.71 6.74
N VAL A 114 -9.78 -14.23 5.70
CA VAL A 114 -11.26 -14.12 5.67
C VAL A 114 -11.92 -15.49 5.79
N ALA A 115 -11.38 -16.50 5.10
CA ALA A 115 -11.86 -17.87 5.17
C ALA A 115 -11.75 -18.45 6.58
N GLY A 116 -10.58 -18.29 7.21
CA GLY A 116 -10.34 -18.79 8.57
C GLY A 116 -11.21 -18.08 9.61
N TRP A 117 -11.34 -16.77 9.50
CA TRP A 117 -12.19 -15.97 10.39
C TRP A 117 -13.67 -16.25 10.15
N GLY A 118 -14.11 -16.31 8.88
CA GLY A 118 -15.48 -16.65 8.51
C GLY A 118 -15.91 -18.04 8.98
N GLN A 119 -15.01 -19.05 8.89
CA GLN A 119 -15.29 -20.38 9.46
C GLN A 119 -15.54 -20.32 10.97
N ARG A 120 -14.76 -19.51 11.67
CA ARG A 120 -14.91 -19.33 13.11
C ARG A 120 -16.19 -18.57 13.46
N LEU A 121 -16.59 -17.58 12.66
CA LEU A 121 -17.80 -16.80 12.87
C LEU A 121 -19.08 -17.63 12.66
N HIS A 122 -19.19 -18.40 11.58
CA HIS A 122 -20.44 -19.11 11.23
C HIS A 122 -20.25 -20.37 10.38
N GLY A 123 -19.03 -20.87 10.18
CA GLY A 123 -18.77 -22.12 9.48
C GLY A 123 -18.36 -21.97 8.01
N ARG A 124 -18.15 -23.12 7.31
CA ARG A 124 -17.47 -23.17 6.01
C ARG A 124 -18.24 -22.50 4.87
N GLY A 125 -19.55 -22.71 4.79
CA GLY A 125 -20.37 -22.09 3.73
C GLY A 125 -20.39 -20.57 3.81
N PHE A 126 -20.55 -20.05 5.02
CA PHE A 126 -20.43 -18.62 5.30
C PHE A 126 -19.06 -18.05 4.90
N ALA A 127 -17.98 -18.76 5.23
CA ALA A 127 -16.62 -18.36 4.90
C ALA A 127 -16.38 -18.26 3.39
N LEU A 128 -16.89 -19.21 2.60
CA LEU A 128 -16.78 -19.16 1.13
C LEU A 128 -17.57 -17.98 0.55
N LEU A 129 -18.78 -17.73 1.07
CA LEU A 129 -19.55 -16.55 0.64
C LEU A 129 -18.78 -15.26 0.97
N ALA A 130 -18.20 -15.15 2.17
CA ALA A 130 -17.39 -14.00 2.56
C ALA A 130 -16.18 -13.82 1.64
N CYS A 131 -15.48 -14.90 1.28
CA CYS A 131 -14.36 -14.85 0.33
C CYS A 131 -14.81 -14.39 -1.06
N GLY A 132 -15.94 -14.89 -1.55
CA GLY A 132 -16.52 -14.45 -2.82
C GLY A 132 -16.85 -12.96 -2.81
N LEU A 133 -17.54 -12.47 -1.79
CA LEU A 133 -17.87 -11.06 -1.63
C LEU A 133 -16.62 -10.18 -1.47
N THR A 134 -15.59 -10.68 -0.75
CA THR A 134 -14.28 -9.99 -0.64
C THR A 134 -13.60 -9.85 -2.00
N ALA A 135 -13.62 -10.90 -2.81
CA ALA A 135 -13.03 -10.88 -4.15
C ALA A 135 -13.77 -9.95 -5.13
N LEU A 136 -15.07 -9.69 -4.87
CA LEU A 136 -15.95 -8.87 -5.72
C LEU A 136 -16.09 -7.41 -5.27
N ALA A 137 -15.70 -7.08 -4.03
CA ALA A 137 -15.79 -5.71 -3.51
C ALA A 137 -14.93 -4.75 -4.35
N PRO A 138 -15.51 -3.65 -4.91
CA PRO A 138 -14.82 -2.76 -5.85
C PRO A 138 -13.48 -2.23 -5.36
N ALA A 139 -13.40 -1.74 -4.13
CA ALA A 139 -12.14 -1.22 -3.60
C ALA A 139 -11.08 -2.32 -3.43
N LEU A 140 -11.46 -3.54 -3.03
CA LEU A 140 -10.52 -4.65 -2.93
C LEU A 140 -10.09 -5.17 -4.31
N LEU A 141 -10.97 -5.07 -5.32
CA LEU A 141 -10.61 -5.32 -6.71
C LEU A 141 -9.60 -4.27 -7.22
N GLU A 142 -9.83 -3.01 -6.89
CA GLU A 142 -8.90 -1.93 -7.22
C GLU A 142 -7.51 -2.19 -6.64
N LEU A 143 -7.41 -2.55 -5.36
CA LEU A 143 -6.14 -2.84 -4.70
C LEU A 143 -5.37 -4.03 -5.31
N ARG A 144 -6.03 -4.92 -6.05
CA ARG A 144 -5.38 -5.99 -6.81
C ARG A 144 -4.88 -5.55 -8.19
N THR A 145 -5.47 -4.49 -8.71
CA THR A 145 -5.17 -3.93 -10.03
C THR A 145 -4.37 -2.62 -9.96
N ASP A 146 -4.05 -2.19 -8.77
CA ASP A 146 -3.21 -1.03 -8.47
C ASP A 146 -2.02 -1.44 -7.58
N TYR A 147 -0.79 -1.08 -7.98
CA TYR A 147 0.41 -1.51 -7.27
C TYR A 147 0.65 -0.63 -6.03
N VAL A 148 -0.11 -0.91 -4.96
CA VAL A 148 -0.09 -0.14 -3.71
C VAL A 148 0.03 -1.05 -2.48
N LEU A 149 0.44 -0.48 -1.33
CA LEU A 149 0.67 -1.24 -0.11
C LEU A 149 -0.61 -1.58 0.67
N GLU A 150 -1.75 -1.04 0.28
CA GLU A 150 -3.03 -1.25 0.95
C GLU A 150 -3.54 -2.69 0.81
N MET A 151 -3.21 -3.41 -0.27
CA MET A 151 -3.54 -4.83 -0.38
C MET A 151 -2.74 -5.69 0.62
N PRO A 152 -1.40 -5.64 0.68
CA PRO A 152 -0.65 -6.33 1.74
C PRO A 152 -1.05 -5.90 3.14
N LEU A 153 -1.36 -4.61 3.35
CA LEU A 153 -1.82 -4.08 4.63
C LEU A 153 -3.15 -4.70 5.06
N ALA A 154 -4.15 -4.72 4.17
CA ALA A 154 -5.46 -5.33 4.42
C ALA A 154 -5.32 -6.82 4.72
N ALA A 155 -4.47 -7.53 3.98
CA ALA A 155 -4.20 -8.95 4.18
C ALA A 155 -3.59 -9.22 5.57
N CYS A 156 -2.53 -8.51 5.94
CA CYS A 156 -1.84 -8.69 7.20
C CYS A 156 -2.67 -8.22 8.41
N CYS A 157 -3.40 -7.11 8.31
CA CYS A 157 -4.29 -6.66 9.37
C CYS A 157 -5.43 -7.66 9.61
N THR A 158 -6.04 -8.18 8.54
CA THR A 158 -7.10 -9.21 8.67
C THR A 158 -6.56 -10.48 9.31
N LEU A 159 -5.36 -10.93 8.89
CA LEU A 159 -4.67 -12.07 9.49
C LEU A 159 -4.40 -11.84 10.98
N ALA A 160 -3.87 -10.68 11.34
CA ALA A 160 -3.55 -10.32 12.72
C ALA A 160 -4.81 -10.31 13.61
N LEU A 161 -5.87 -9.66 13.17
CA LEU A 161 -7.14 -9.58 13.91
C LEU A 161 -7.78 -10.95 14.09
N TRP A 162 -7.77 -11.80 13.06
CA TRP A 162 -8.23 -13.18 13.17
C TRP A 162 -7.38 -13.99 14.15
N ARG A 163 -6.05 -13.89 14.09
CA ARG A 163 -5.16 -14.67 14.97
C ARG A 163 -5.24 -14.18 16.41
N LEU A 164 -5.42 -12.89 16.64
CA LEU A 164 -5.68 -12.31 17.95
C LEU A 164 -7.03 -12.78 18.53
N ASP A 165 -8.10 -12.81 17.69
CA ASP A 165 -9.40 -13.40 18.09
C ASP A 165 -9.24 -14.82 18.62
N VAL A 166 -8.49 -15.66 17.91
CA VAL A 166 -8.23 -17.06 18.32
C VAL A 166 -7.44 -17.14 19.61
N TRP A 167 -6.44 -16.28 19.81
CA TRP A 167 -5.63 -16.26 21.02
C TRP A 167 -6.36 -15.67 22.22
N CYS A 168 -7.16 -14.65 22.01
CA CYS A 168 -7.91 -13.97 23.06
C CYS A 168 -9.15 -14.73 23.53
N ASP A 169 -9.61 -15.74 22.78
CA ASP A 169 -10.80 -16.52 23.16
C ASP A 169 -10.69 -17.03 24.60
N PRO A 170 -11.63 -16.66 25.50
CA PRO A 170 -11.57 -17.06 26.90
C PRO A 170 -11.56 -18.57 27.09
N ASP A 171 -12.34 -19.31 26.29
CA ASP A 171 -12.59 -20.74 26.46
C ASP A 171 -11.57 -21.62 25.72
N HIS A 172 -11.13 -21.19 24.52
CA HIS A 172 -10.30 -22.00 23.64
C HIS A 172 -8.93 -21.40 23.31
N GLY A 173 -8.66 -20.18 23.77
CA GLY A 173 -7.42 -19.43 23.50
C GLY A 173 -6.28 -19.73 24.47
N GLY A 174 -5.22 -18.91 24.40
CA GLY A 174 -4.09 -18.90 25.32
C GLY A 174 -3.06 -20.02 25.12
N ARG A 175 -3.07 -20.72 23.98
CA ARG A 175 -2.03 -21.70 23.63
C ARG A 175 -0.80 -21.00 23.04
N TRP A 176 0.40 -21.51 23.30
CA TRP A 176 1.66 -20.91 22.83
C TRP A 176 1.71 -20.72 21.30
N HIS A 177 1.33 -21.73 20.51
CA HIS A 177 1.30 -21.56 19.05
C HIS A 177 0.33 -20.46 18.59
N GLN A 178 -0.80 -20.26 19.30
CA GLN A 178 -1.74 -19.18 18.99
C GLN A 178 -1.11 -17.82 19.29
N ALA A 179 -0.39 -17.68 20.40
CA ALA A 179 0.34 -16.47 20.77
C ALA A 179 1.43 -16.15 19.74
N TRP A 180 2.22 -17.12 19.32
CA TRP A 180 3.22 -16.97 18.26
C TRP A 180 2.59 -16.48 16.95
N PHE A 181 1.56 -17.16 16.46
CA PHE A 181 0.90 -16.75 15.21
C PHE A 181 0.24 -15.37 15.32
N ALA A 182 -0.37 -15.03 16.46
CA ALA A 182 -0.97 -13.71 16.67
C ALA A 182 0.10 -12.61 16.67
N THR A 183 1.20 -12.83 17.39
CA THR A 183 2.32 -11.89 17.47
C THR A 183 2.97 -11.69 16.11
N LEU A 184 3.33 -12.77 15.41
CA LEU A 184 3.95 -12.68 14.08
C LEU A 184 3.03 -12.01 13.05
N ALA A 185 1.72 -12.29 13.08
CA ALA A 185 0.76 -11.64 12.20
C ALA A 185 0.62 -10.13 12.50
N ALA A 186 0.60 -9.74 13.78
CA ALA A 186 0.56 -8.34 14.18
C ALA A 186 1.83 -7.59 13.77
N LEU A 187 3.01 -8.20 13.99
CA LEU A 187 4.29 -7.63 13.55
C LEU A 187 4.38 -7.54 12.03
N ALA A 188 3.89 -8.54 11.30
CA ALA A 188 3.85 -8.50 9.85
C ALA A 188 3.02 -7.32 9.33
N ALA A 189 1.86 -7.04 9.93
CA ALA A 189 1.05 -5.90 9.54
C ALA A 189 1.79 -4.56 9.76
N VAL A 190 2.44 -4.39 10.90
CA VAL A 190 3.25 -3.20 11.21
C VAL A 190 4.46 -3.09 10.28
N LEU A 191 5.10 -4.22 9.94
CA LEU A 191 6.23 -4.28 9.00
C LEU A 191 5.83 -4.06 7.54
N VAL A 192 4.56 -4.13 7.20
CA VAL A 192 4.04 -3.71 5.88
C VAL A 192 3.88 -2.19 5.82
N LYS A 193 3.24 -1.59 6.81
CA LYS A 193 3.00 -0.13 6.85
C LYS A 193 2.65 0.32 8.27
N GLN A 194 3.19 1.46 8.70
CA GLN A 194 2.96 2.01 10.04
C GLN A 194 1.47 2.25 10.34
N SER A 195 0.65 2.55 9.32
CA SER A 195 -0.79 2.75 9.48
C SER A 195 -1.55 1.51 9.98
N ALA A 196 -0.94 0.31 9.96
CA ALA A 196 -1.47 -0.86 10.65
C ALA A 196 -1.75 -0.60 12.14
N LEU A 197 -0.98 0.30 12.77
CA LEU A 197 -1.18 0.69 14.17
C LEU A 197 -2.56 1.29 14.42
N LEU A 198 -3.16 2.03 13.47
CA LEU A 198 -4.51 2.56 13.61
C LEU A 198 -5.55 1.44 13.78
N VAL A 199 -5.34 0.31 13.12
CA VAL A 199 -6.24 -0.84 13.15
C VAL A 199 -5.94 -1.77 14.32
N LEU A 200 -4.66 -1.98 14.62
CA LEU A 200 -4.24 -2.98 15.61
C LEU A 200 -4.14 -2.46 17.03
N THR A 201 -4.04 -1.15 17.26
CA THR A 201 -3.92 -0.59 18.60
C THR A 201 -5.12 -0.93 19.49
N PRO A 202 -6.39 -0.78 19.06
CA PRO A 202 -7.54 -1.20 19.88
C PRO A 202 -7.53 -2.69 20.18
N ALA A 203 -7.21 -3.51 19.16
CA ALA A 203 -7.11 -4.96 19.32
C ALA A 203 -6.00 -5.35 20.30
N GLY A 204 -4.87 -4.66 20.25
CA GLY A 204 -3.74 -4.85 21.16
C GLY A 204 -4.09 -4.51 22.61
N PHE A 205 -4.76 -3.38 22.84
CA PHE A 205 -5.22 -3.02 24.18
C PHE A 205 -6.24 -4.01 24.74
N TRP A 206 -7.17 -4.46 23.91
CA TRP A 206 -8.13 -5.47 24.35
C TRP A 206 -7.46 -6.83 24.60
N ALA A 207 -6.54 -7.22 23.74
CA ALA A 207 -5.74 -8.43 23.91
C ALA A 207 -4.91 -8.39 25.21
N LEU A 208 -4.27 -7.25 25.50
CA LEU A 208 -3.55 -7.02 26.74
C LEU A 208 -4.49 -7.14 27.97
N TRP A 209 -5.65 -6.49 27.92
CA TRP A 209 -6.64 -6.57 28.98
C TRP A 209 -7.12 -8.01 29.24
N ILE A 210 -7.41 -8.77 28.19
CA ILE A 210 -7.78 -10.21 28.30
C ILE A 210 -6.65 -11.02 28.91
N ALA A 211 -5.40 -10.80 28.47
CA ALA A 211 -4.24 -11.51 28.99
C ALA A 211 -4.03 -11.25 30.48
N LEU A 212 -4.15 -9.99 30.90
CA LEU A 212 -4.03 -9.59 32.30
C LEU A 212 -5.16 -10.18 33.16
N ARG A 213 -6.41 -10.20 32.62
CA ARG A 213 -7.57 -10.73 33.36
C ARG A 213 -7.57 -12.26 33.47
N CYS A 214 -7.17 -12.97 32.40
CA CYS A 214 -7.12 -14.43 32.40
C CYS A 214 -5.91 -15.02 33.11
N GLY A 215 -4.82 -14.25 33.23
CA GLY A 215 -3.60 -14.65 33.95
C GLY A 215 -2.85 -15.86 33.35
N GLY A 216 -2.06 -16.51 34.20
CA GLY A 216 -1.39 -17.75 33.88
C GLY A 216 -0.45 -17.67 32.68
N LYS A 217 -0.56 -18.63 31.76
CA LYS A 217 0.30 -18.70 30.56
C LYS A 217 0.20 -17.46 29.67
N ARG A 218 -0.94 -16.75 29.66
CA ARG A 218 -1.11 -15.56 28.84
C ARG A 218 -0.21 -14.40 29.29
N HIS A 219 0.04 -14.25 30.60
CA HIS A 219 1.02 -13.28 31.11
C HIS A 219 2.43 -13.55 30.56
N GLN A 220 2.85 -14.84 30.57
CA GLN A 220 4.16 -15.22 30.03
C GLN A 220 4.23 -14.97 28.51
N GLN A 221 3.14 -15.18 27.79
CA GLN A 221 3.05 -14.96 26.35
C GLN A 221 3.14 -13.48 25.96
N LEU A 222 2.81 -12.54 26.85
CA LEU A 222 2.93 -11.10 26.56
C LEU A 222 4.38 -10.69 26.27
N VAL A 223 5.39 -11.44 26.74
CA VAL A 223 6.80 -11.15 26.42
C VAL A 223 7.13 -11.33 24.94
N LEU A 224 6.33 -12.13 24.20
CA LEU A 224 6.60 -12.39 22.78
C LEU A 224 6.56 -11.11 21.93
N LEU A 225 5.61 -10.22 22.19
CA LEU A 225 5.46 -9.01 21.38
C LEU A 225 6.69 -8.09 21.49
N PRO A 226 7.15 -7.67 22.68
CA PRO A 226 8.33 -6.84 22.78
C PRO A 226 9.62 -7.57 22.35
N ALA A 227 9.74 -8.88 22.63
CA ALA A 227 10.93 -9.64 22.24
C ALA A 227 11.04 -9.77 20.70
N LEU A 228 9.98 -10.25 20.04
CA LEU A 228 9.98 -10.38 18.60
C LEU A 228 9.91 -9.01 17.90
N GLY A 229 9.18 -8.04 18.46
CA GLY A 229 9.14 -6.68 17.96
C GLY A 229 10.53 -6.02 18.02
N GLY A 230 11.24 -6.17 19.12
CA GLY A 230 12.62 -5.72 19.26
C GLY A 230 13.56 -6.37 18.26
N LEU A 231 13.38 -7.67 17.99
CA LEU A 231 14.21 -8.41 17.03
C LEU A 231 13.89 -8.07 15.58
N LEU A 232 12.62 -7.99 15.20
CA LEU A 232 12.19 -7.88 13.80
C LEU A 232 12.01 -6.41 13.34
N ILE A 233 11.49 -5.55 14.20
CA ILE A 233 11.25 -4.13 13.87
C ILE A 233 12.40 -3.26 14.38
N GLY A 234 12.98 -3.60 15.52
CA GLY A 234 13.98 -2.79 16.22
C GLY A 234 15.17 -2.37 15.35
N PRO A 235 15.84 -3.27 14.61
CA PRO A 235 16.97 -2.91 13.75
C PRO A 235 16.58 -1.88 12.68
N TRP A 236 15.45 -2.11 11.99
CA TRP A 236 14.96 -1.20 10.97
C TRP A 236 14.56 0.15 11.58
N LEU A 237 13.82 0.15 12.68
CA LEU A 237 13.37 1.39 13.33
C LEU A 237 14.55 2.18 13.88
N ARG A 238 15.51 1.54 14.54
CA ARG A 238 16.72 2.18 15.05
C ARG A 238 17.49 2.89 13.94
N HIS A 239 17.58 2.27 12.78
CA HIS A 239 18.30 2.80 11.64
C HIS A 239 17.55 3.95 10.94
N ASN A 240 16.23 3.86 10.88
CA ASN A 240 15.39 4.73 10.06
C ASN A 240 14.40 5.62 10.84
N TRP A 241 14.53 5.72 12.16
CA TRP A 241 13.50 6.36 13.00
C TRP A 241 13.22 7.83 12.63
N ILE A 242 14.26 8.63 12.34
CA ILE A 242 14.11 10.05 11.95
C ILE A 242 13.27 10.15 10.68
N THR A 243 13.62 9.36 9.68
CA THR A 243 12.95 9.32 8.39
C THR A 243 11.53 8.81 8.49
N SER A 244 11.34 7.74 9.22
CA SER A 244 10.04 7.11 9.42
C SER A 244 9.07 8.06 10.13
N LEU A 245 9.52 8.73 11.21
CA LEU A 245 8.70 9.71 11.93
C LEU A 245 8.44 10.96 11.10
N GLY A 246 9.47 11.53 10.45
CA GLY A 246 9.32 12.69 9.59
C GLY A 246 8.40 12.41 8.40
N GLY A 247 8.57 11.25 7.74
CA GLY A 247 7.70 10.81 6.66
C GLY A 247 6.25 10.59 7.10
N THR A 248 6.04 10.03 8.30
CA THR A 248 4.70 9.84 8.87
C THR A 248 4.04 11.18 9.19
N ASN A 249 4.77 12.11 9.81
CA ASN A 249 4.26 13.46 10.10
C ASN A 249 3.78 14.17 8.82
N ARG A 250 4.59 14.13 7.75
CA ARG A 250 4.22 14.72 6.47
C ARG A 250 3.01 14.05 5.84
N ALA A 251 2.98 12.73 5.82
CA ALA A 251 1.87 11.97 5.24
C ALA A 251 0.56 12.21 5.99
N VAL A 252 0.60 12.45 7.30
CA VAL A 252 -0.60 12.63 8.13
C VAL A 252 -1.04 14.09 8.18
N PHE A 253 -0.13 15.02 8.48
CA PHE A 253 -0.52 16.41 8.75
C PHE A 253 -0.32 17.34 7.55
N GLU A 254 0.81 17.26 6.86
CA GLU A 254 1.10 18.16 5.74
C GLU A 254 0.29 17.80 4.50
N SER A 255 0.10 16.50 4.20
CA SER A 255 -0.77 16.08 3.09
C SER A 255 -2.21 16.47 3.32
N ALA A 256 -2.76 16.25 4.51
CA ALA A 256 -4.11 16.66 4.87
C ALA A 256 -4.33 18.19 4.67
N ALA A 257 -3.38 19.01 5.13
CA ALA A 257 -3.44 20.46 4.94
C ALA A 257 -3.33 20.87 3.46
N ARG A 258 -2.52 20.16 2.67
CA ARG A 258 -2.31 20.43 1.24
C ARG A 258 -3.52 20.03 0.39
N GLU A 259 -4.16 18.93 0.75
CA GLU A 259 -5.33 18.37 0.05
C GLU A 259 -6.63 19.05 0.46
N GLY A 260 -6.61 19.79 1.58
CA GLY A 260 -7.78 20.49 2.09
C GLY A 260 -8.76 19.55 2.80
N ASP A 261 -8.23 18.51 3.44
CA ASP A 261 -9.05 17.53 4.16
C ASP A 261 -9.85 18.18 5.32
N PRO A 262 -11.03 17.66 5.63
CA PRO A 262 -11.88 18.23 6.67
C PRO A 262 -11.25 18.07 8.05
N GLY A 263 -11.40 19.08 8.89
CA GLY A 263 -10.89 19.06 10.27
C GLY A 263 -11.43 17.84 11.05
N VAL A 264 -10.59 17.22 11.85
CA VAL A 264 -10.85 15.94 12.54
C VAL A 264 -12.16 15.91 13.34
N LEU A 265 -12.55 17.03 13.95
CA LEU A 265 -13.78 17.17 14.74
C LEU A 265 -15.00 17.60 13.92
N SER A 266 -14.84 17.84 12.62
CA SER A 266 -15.95 18.24 11.76
C SER A 266 -16.89 17.07 11.47
N VAL A 267 -18.19 17.35 11.29
CA VAL A 267 -19.19 16.33 10.88
C VAL A 267 -18.77 15.72 9.53
N GLU A 268 -18.20 16.49 8.64
CA GLU A 268 -17.74 16.03 7.35
C GLU A 268 -16.66 14.93 7.48
N SER A 269 -15.72 15.09 8.40
CA SER A 269 -14.71 14.09 8.72
C SER A 269 -15.34 12.76 9.20
N TRP A 270 -16.38 12.84 10.05
CA TRP A 270 -17.02 11.66 10.62
C TRP A 270 -17.90 10.89 9.63
N ILE A 271 -18.47 11.56 8.63
CA ILE A 271 -19.26 10.92 7.58
C ILE A 271 -18.46 10.60 6.33
N TRP A 272 -17.17 11.00 6.26
CA TRP A 272 -16.30 10.84 5.08
C TRP A 272 -16.30 9.40 4.57
N TYR A 273 -15.87 8.47 5.39
CA TYR A 273 -15.79 7.06 4.97
C TYR A 273 -17.17 6.40 4.79
N LEU A 274 -18.20 6.86 5.48
CA LEU A 274 -19.58 6.36 5.28
C LEU A 274 -20.08 6.69 3.87
N ARG A 275 -19.77 7.87 3.36
CA ARG A 275 -20.12 8.27 1.98
C ARG A 275 -19.42 7.43 0.92
N LEU A 276 -18.23 6.92 1.20
CA LEU A 276 -17.46 6.10 0.27
C LEU A 276 -17.91 4.63 0.23
N LEU A 277 -18.62 4.14 1.24
CA LEU A 277 -18.99 2.72 1.33
C LEU A 277 -19.73 2.17 0.10
N PRO A 278 -20.70 2.87 -0.51
CA PRO A 278 -21.37 2.37 -1.70
C PRO A 278 -20.43 2.19 -2.90
N GLU A 279 -19.43 3.03 -3.02
CA GLU A 279 -18.40 2.93 -4.06
C GLU A 279 -17.38 1.83 -3.75
N GLN A 280 -16.94 1.74 -2.51
CA GLN A 280 -15.89 0.81 -2.08
C GLN A 280 -16.36 -0.64 -1.97
N LEU A 281 -17.58 -0.87 -1.50
CA LEU A 281 -18.14 -2.21 -1.33
C LEU A 281 -19.07 -2.62 -2.48
N GLY A 282 -19.57 -1.64 -3.23
CA GLY A 282 -20.63 -1.81 -4.20
C GLY A 282 -22.02 -1.67 -3.57
N ALA A 283 -22.88 -0.86 -4.20
CA ALA A 283 -24.21 -0.55 -3.66
C ALA A 283 -25.09 -1.80 -3.45
N ILE A 284 -25.03 -2.79 -4.34
CA ILE A 284 -25.79 -4.04 -4.23
C ILE A 284 -25.30 -4.88 -3.04
N LEU A 285 -23.99 -5.07 -2.90
CA LEU A 285 -23.42 -5.81 -1.78
C LEU A 285 -23.82 -5.14 -0.45
N LEU A 286 -23.69 -3.84 -0.38
CA LEU A 286 -24.01 -3.05 0.81
C LEU A 286 -25.53 -3.13 1.13
N ALA A 287 -26.40 -2.91 0.15
CA ALA A 287 -27.85 -2.89 0.35
C ALA A 287 -28.39 -4.27 0.83
N ILE A 288 -27.97 -5.36 0.17
CA ILE A 288 -28.38 -6.71 0.57
C ILE A 288 -27.81 -7.06 1.95
N GLY A 289 -26.54 -6.71 2.19
CA GLY A 289 -25.90 -6.96 3.49
C GLY A 289 -26.61 -6.23 4.62
N VAL A 290 -26.86 -4.92 4.48
CA VAL A 290 -27.52 -4.10 5.51
C VAL A 290 -28.96 -4.54 5.73
N SER A 291 -29.75 -4.73 4.65
CA SER A 291 -31.14 -5.19 4.77
C SER A 291 -31.23 -6.58 5.44
N GLY A 292 -30.30 -7.48 5.15
CA GLY A 292 -30.22 -8.77 5.81
C GLY A 292 -29.82 -8.69 7.28
N LEU A 293 -28.95 -7.74 7.65
CA LEU A 293 -28.64 -7.47 9.06
C LEU A 293 -29.87 -6.94 9.82
N LEU A 294 -30.66 -6.06 9.19
CA LEU A 294 -31.95 -5.62 9.73
C LEU A 294 -32.92 -6.79 9.91
N LEU A 295 -33.03 -7.68 8.91
CA LEU A 295 -33.80 -8.90 9.00
C LEU A 295 -33.35 -9.80 10.16
N CYS A 296 -32.04 -9.97 10.33
CA CYS A 296 -31.46 -10.70 11.46
C CYS A 296 -31.84 -10.07 12.81
N TRP A 297 -31.81 -8.75 12.90
CA TRP A 297 -32.20 -8.02 14.12
C TRP A 297 -33.68 -8.19 14.45
N LEU A 298 -34.58 -8.11 13.46
CA LEU A 298 -36.03 -8.31 13.63
C LEU A 298 -36.36 -9.74 14.08
N GLN A 299 -35.63 -10.74 13.56
CA GLN A 299 -35.84 -12.15 13.87
C GLN A 299 -35.13 -12.65 15.14
N ARG A 300 -34.31 -11.81 15.78
CA ARG A 300 -33.53 -12.19 17.00
C ARG A 300 -34.36 -12.75 18.13
N ARG A 301 -35.66 -12.53 18.14
CA ARG A 301 -36.59 -13.07 19.15
C ARG A 301 -36.83 -14.58 18.97
N GLU A 302 -36.51 -15.19 17.82
CA GLU A 302 -36.94 -16.56 17.49
C GLU A 302 -35.81 -17.59 17.27
N SER A 303 -34.56 -17.19 17.07
CA SER A 303 -33.54 -18.15 16.65
C SER A 303 -32.14 -17.88 17.21
N LYS A 304 -31.79 -18.66 18.24
CA LYS A 304 -30.37 -18.93 18.56
C LYS A 304 -29.89 -20.05 17.62
N THR A 305 -29.24 -19.74 16.54
CA THR A 305 -28.53 -20.74 15.72
C THR A 305 -27.31 -21.24 16.48
N SER A 306 -27.20 -22.56 16.67
CA SER A 306 -26.12 -23.22 17.43
C SER A 306 -24.70 -23.07 16.82
N GLN A 307 -24.59 -22.43 15.65
CA GLN A 307 -23.32 -22.27 14.94
C GLN A 307 -22.61 -20.94 15.19
N ASP A 308 -23.30 -19.96 15.80
CA ASP A 308 -22.68 -18.67 16.08
C ASP A 308 -21.68 -18.75 17.25
N GLN A 309 -20.51 -18.18 17.06
CA GLN A 309 -19.51 -17.98 18.10
C GLN A 309 -19.64 -16.56 18.66
N PRO A 310 -20.33 -16.35 19.79
CA PRO A 310 -20.62 -15.01 20.31
C PRO A 310 -19.36 -14.18 20.57
N TRP A 311 -18.28 -14.84 21.02
CA TRP A 311 -16.99 -14.20 21.25
C TRP A 311 -16.42 -13.61 19.95
N ALA A 312 -16.31 -14.39 18.89
CA ALA A 312 -15.72 -13.97 17.63
C ALA A 312 -16.50 -12.81 16.99
N TRP A 313 -17.84 -12.79 17.09
CA TRP A 313 -18.66 -11.67 16.64
C TRP A 313 -18.45 -10.41 17.47
N ARG A 314 -18.33 -10.52 18.79
CA ARG A 314 -18.01 -9.38 19.66
C ARG A 314 -16.63 -8.83 19.35
N TRP A 315 -15.65 -9.71 19.17
CA TRP A 315 -14.28 -9.32 18.77
C TRP A 315 -14.28 -8.54 17.46
N LEU A 316 -14.94 -9.06 16.43
CA LEU A 316 -15.04 -8.39 15.13
C LEU A 316 -15.67 -7.01 15.25
N LEU A 317 -16.83 -6.91 15.91
CA LEU A 317 -17.57 -5.65 16.00
C LEU A 317 -16.84 -4.58 16.79
N ILE A 318 -16.25 -4.91 17.94
CA ILE A 318 -15.51 -3.95 18.76
C ILE A 318 -14.29 -3.45 17.99
N ASN A 319 -13.52 -4.35 17.37
CA ASN A 319 -12.33 -3.94 16.61
C ASN A 319 -12.70 -3.14 15.36
N LEU A 320 -13.78 -3.50 14.66
CA LEU A 320 -14.26 -2.72 13.51
C LEU A 320 -14.62 -1.29 13.93
N ILE A 321 -15.42 -1.14 14.98
CA ILE A 321 -15.86 0.20 15.45
C ILE A 321 -14.67 1.01 15.96
N SER A 322 -13.82 0.42 16.78
CA SER A 322 -12.65 1.12 17.35
C SER A 322 -11.65 1.54 16.28
N ALA A 323 -11.34 0.65 15.33
CA ALA A 323 -10.45 0.95 14.22
C ALA A 323 -11.07 1.99 13.26
N TRP A 324 -12.40 1.93 13.04
CA TRP A 324 -13.11 2.96 12.28
C TRP A 324 -12.96 4.34 12.92
N VAL A 325 -13.20 4.43 14.23
CA VAL A 325 -13.03 5.67 14.99
C VAL A 325 -11.59 6.19 14.87
N LEU A 326 -10.59 5.34 15.09
CA LEU A 326 -9.17 5.77 14.99
C LEU A 326 -8.80 6.20 13.56
N THR A 327 -9.28 5.52 12.54
CA THR A 327 -9.05 5.91 11.15
C THR A 327 -9.74 7.25 10.84
N THR A 328 -10.94 7.47 11.39
CA THR A 328 -11.67 8.74 11.24
C THR A 328 -10.97 9.88 11.98
N LEU A 329 -10.30 9.61 13.09
CA LEU A 329 -9.50 10.60 13.83
C LEU A 329 -8.16 10.94 13.14
N SER A 330 -7.76 10.22 12.11
CA SER A 330 -6.60 10.62 11.30
C SER A 330 -6.93 11.89 10.51
N PRO A 331 -6.07 12.91 10.52
CA PRO A 331 -6.28 14.14 9.74
C PRO A 331 -6.35 13.89 8.23
N ASN A 332 -5.55 12.98 7.70
CA ASN A 332 -5.53 12.62 6.29
C ASN A 332 -6.66 11.64 5.94
N LYS A 333 -7.42 11.94 4.87
CA LYS A 333 -8.70 11.31 4.49
C LYS A 333 -8.68 10.56 3.15
N GLY A 334 -7.57 10.02 2.74
CA GLY A 334 -7.50 9.28 1.49
C GLY A 334 -8.46 8.07 1.43
N ASP A 335 -9.03 7.82 0.27
CA ASP A 335 -10.02 6.75 0.00
C ASP A 335 -9.52 5.36 0.40
N ARG A 336 -8.21 5.13 0.25
CA ARG A 336 -7.54 3.85 0.51
C ARG A 336 -7.27 3.57 1.99
N TYR A 337 -7.37 4.56 2.88
CA TYR A 337 -6.98 4.37 4.28
C TYR A 337 -7.93 3.47 5.08
N ILE A 338 -9.16 3.28 4.59
CA ILE A 338 -10.12 2.33 5.16
C ILE A 338 -9.90 0.89 4.66
N ALA A 339 -9.02 0.65 3.70
CA ALA A 339 -8.79 -0.66 3.10
C ALA A 339 -8.60 -1.81 4.12
N PRO A 340 -7.85 -1.65 5.23
CA PRO A 340 -7.71 -2.72 6.24
C PRO A 340 -9.01 -3.06 6.97
N LEU A 341 -10.01 -2.18 6.93
CA LEU A 341 -11.32 -2.39 7.59
C LEU A 341 -12.33 -3.08 6.66
N LEU A 342 -12.13 -2.98 5.34
CA LEU A 342 -13.06 -3.53 4.36
C LEU A 342 -13.31 -5.04 4.54
N PRO A 343 -12.32 -5.90 4.81
CA PRO A 343 -12.56 -7.33 5.04
C PRO A 343 -13.46 -7.60 6.25
N MET A 344 -13.33 -6.81 7.33
CA MET A 344 -14.21 -6.91 8.50
C MET A 344 -15.64 -6.48 8.17
N LEU A 345 -15.80 -5.39 7.41
CA LEU A 345 -17.10 -4.93 6.91
C LEU A 345 -17.75 -5.99 6.01
N VAL A 346 -16.98 -6.61 5.11
CA VAL A 346 -17.49 -7.69 4.25
C VAL A 346 -17.94 -8.87 5.09
N LEU A 347 -17.17 -9.30 6.11
CA LEU A 347 -17.58 -10.38 7.03
C LEU A 347 -18.88 -10.03 7.75
N LEU A 348 -19.03 -8.79 8.20
CA LEU A 348 -20.27 -8.33 8.85
C LEU A 348 -21.44 -8.34 7.86
N LEU A 349 -21.28 -7.79 6.66
CA LEU A 349 -22.31 -7.76 5.61
C LEU A 349 -22.67 -9.17 5.13
N THR A 350 -21.69 -10.08 5.09
CA THR A 350 -21.92 -11.50 4.77
C THR A 350 -22.93 -12.13 5.73
N ARG A 351 -23.01 -11.69 6.99
CA ARG A 351 -24.04 -12.12 7.94
C ARG A 351 -25.44 -11.78 7.42
N GLY A 352 -25.62 -10.59 6.88
CA GLY A 352 -26.87 -10.18 6.26
C GLY A 352 -27.22 -11.00 5.00
N TRP A 353 -26.24 -11.20 4.12
CA TRP A 353 -26.39 -12.07 2.95
C TRP A 353 -26.79 -13.49 3.33
N TRP A 354 -26.14 -14.05 4.35
CA TRP A 354 -26.43 -15.38 4.87
C TRP A 354 -27.85 -15.48 5.41
N GLN A 355 -28.30 -14.44 6.12
CA GLN A 355 -29.66 -14.38 6.67
C GLN A 355 -30.72 -14.38 5.56
N TRP A 356 -30.52 -13.64 4.48
CA TRP A 356 -31.38 -13.71 3.30
C TRP A 356 -31.43 -15.11 2.71
N GLY A 357 -30.28 -15.77 2.60
CA GLY A 357 -30.20 -17.16 2.15
C GLY A 357 -31.04 -18.11 3.02
N LEU A 358 -30.94 -18.00 4.34
CA LEU A 358 -31.74 -18.82 5.27
C LEU A 358 -33.24 -18.52 5.16
N TRP A 359 -33.63 -17.25 5.06
CA TRP A 359 -35.02 -16.83 4.92
C TRP A 359 -35.67 -17.33 3.62
N LEU A 360 -34.94 -17.27 2.50
CA LEU A 360 -35.37 -17.80 1.20
C LEU A 360 -35.54 -19.32 1.26
N GLN A 361 -34.61 -20.03 1.87
CA GLN A 361 -34.66 -21.48 2.00
C GLN A 361 -35.86 -21.95 2.84
N GLN A 362 -36.26 -21.18 3.85
CA GLN A 362 -37.43 -21.48 4.66
C GLN A 362 -38.76 -21.31 3.89
N ARG A 363 -38.83 -20.38 2.94
CA ARG A 363 -40.04 -20.07 2.18
C ARG A 363 -40.18 -20.86 0.88
N ARG A 364 -39.09 -21.30 0.30
CA ARG A 364 -39.06 -22.07 -0.95
C ARG A 364 -38.04 -23.21 -0.83
N PRO A 365 -38.34 -24.44 -1.28
CA PRO A 365 -37.43 -25.56 -1.23
C PRO A 365 -36.26 -25.46 -2.23
N ILE A 366 -36.05 -24.28 -2.81
CA ILE A 366 -34.96 -23.99 -3.75
C ILE A 366 -33.70 -23.71 -2.95
N SER A 367 -32.57 -24.31 -3.36
CA SER A 367 -31.28 -23.98 -2.76
C SER A 367 -31.02 -22.47 -2.82
N ALA A 368 -30.73 -21.84 -1.68
CA ALA A 368 -30.40 -20.41 -1.64
C ALA A 368 -29.05 -20.09 -2.33
N VAL A 369 -28.20 -21.09 -2.53
CA VAL A 369 -26.85 -20.92 -3.11
C VAL A 369 -26.88 -20.26 -4.49
N PRO A 370 -27.70 -20.68 -5.47
CA PRO A 370 -27.74 -20.00 -6.77
C PRO A 370 -28.15 -18.53 -6.66
N LEU A 371 -29.08 -18.18 -5.77
CA LEU A 371 -29.52 -16.80 -5.58
C LEU A 371 -28.42 -15.92 -4.94
N LEU A 372 -27.69 -16.47 -3.98
CA LEU A 372 -26.53 -15.78 -3.38
C LEU A 372 -25.42 -15.59 -4.41
N VAL A 373 -25.18 -16.60 -5.27
CA VAL A 373 -24.20 -16.50 -6.37
C VAL A 373 -24.64 -15.47 -7.40
N VAL A 374 -25.87 -15.50 -7.86
CA VAL A 374 -26.40 -14.52 -8.84
C VAL A 374 -26.36 -13.10 -8.25
N GLY A 375 -26.78 -12.91 -7.00
CA GLY A 375 -26.70 -11.62 -6.31
C GLY A 375 -25.26 -11.13 -6.17
N SER A 376 -24.32 -12.03 -5.86
CA SER A 376 -22.90 -11.70 -5.81
C SER A 376 -22.37 -11.28 -7.18
N LEU A 377 -22.70 -12.03 -8.22
CA LEU A 377 -22.31 -11.70 -9.61
C LEU A 377 -22.97 -10.40 -10.11
N ALA A 378 -24.16 -10.06 -9.64
CA ALA A 378 -24.82 -8.79 -9.97
C ALA A 378 -24.05 -7.56 -9.42
N SER A 379 -23.16 -7.73 -8.44
CA SER A 379 -22.30 -6.66 -7.95
C SER A 379 -21.07 -6.40 -8.84
N LEU A 380 -20.69 -7.34 -9.73
CA LEU A 380 -19.53 -7.23 -10.63
C LEU A 380 -19.52 -5.95 -11.51
N PRO A 381 -20.64 -5.55 -12.16
CA PRO A 381 -20.59 -4.42 -13.09
C PRO A 381 -20.12 -3.12 -12.45
N ALA A 382 -20.45 -2.88 -11.18
CA ALA A 382 -20.06 -1.64 -10.49
C ALA A 382 -18.53 -1.52 -10.33
N GLY A 383 -17.86 -2.56 -9.84
CA GLY A 383 -16.41 -2.58 -9.69
C GLY A 383 -15.67 -2.55 -11.03
N TRP A 384 -16.15 -3.34 -12.00
CA TRP A 384 -15.50 -3.42 -13.31
C TRP A 384 -15.67 -2.19 -14.16
N SER A 385 -16.83 -1.52 -14.15
CA SER A 385 -17.03 -0.26 -14.88
C SER A 385 -16.05 0.81 -14.43
N GLN A 386 -15.82 0.91 -13.14
CA GLN A 386 -14.85 1.84 -12.57
C GLN A 386 -13.43 1.49 -13.01
N GLN A 387 -13.04 0.21 -12.94
CA GLN A 387 -11.73 -0.24 -13.39
C GLN A 387 -11.51 -0.04 -14.89
N LEU A 388 -12.48 -0.37 -15.74
CA LEU A 388 -12.40 -0.13 -17.18
C LEU A 388 -12.26 1.35 -17.52
N THR A 389 -12.94 2.23 -16.78
CA THR A 389 -12.79 3.68 -16.92
C THR A 389 -11.36 4.12 -16.56
N ARG A 390 -10.80 3.56 -15.49
CA ARG A 390 -9.41 3.84 -15.10
C ARG A 390 -8.41 3.32 -16.14
N LEU A 391 -8.60 2.12 -16.67
CA LEU A 391 -7.76 1.57 -17.73
C LEU A 391 -7.74 2.49 -18.97
N ARG A 392 -8.92 2.91 -19.40
CA ARG A 392 -9.08 3.81 -20.55
C ARG A 392 -8.43 5.18 -20.32
N ASN A 393 -8.43 5.68 -19.10
CA ASN A 393 -7.95 7.02 -18.75
C ASN A 393 -6.50 7.03 -18.27
N ARG A 394 -5.81 5.89 -18.18
CA ARG A 394 -4.41 5.87 -17.76
C ARG A 394 -3.52 6.55 -18.79
N PRO A 395 -2.68 7.49 -18.33
CA PRO A 395 -1.78 8.17 -19.23
C PRO A 395 -0.66 7.23 -19.69
N VAL A 396 -0.45 7.14 -20.96
CA VAL A 396 0.75 6.54 -21.57
C VAL A 396 1.73 7.68 -21.76
N GLY A 397 2.64 7.86 -20.81
CA GLY A 397 3.64 8.94 -20.87
C GLY A 397 4.91 8.52 -21.56
N PRO A 398 5.70 9.47 -22.12
CA PRO A 398 6.94 9.19 -22.83
C PRO A 398 8.15 9.01 -21.88
N VAL A 399 7.92 8.54 -20.64
CA VAL A 399 8.96 8.47 -19.59
C VAL A 399 10.14 7.62 -20.03
N GLU A 400 9.90 6.48 -20.65
CA GLU A 400 10.95 5.55 -21.07
C GLU A 400 11.85 6.18 -22.13
N ALA A 401 11.28 6.87 -23.12
CA ALA A 401 12.03 7.58 -24.14
C ALA A 401 12.85 8.75 -23.56
N LEU A 402 12.31 9.47 -22.57
CA LEU A 402 13.02 10.53 -21.87
C LEU A 402 14.20 9.99 -21.05
N VAL A 403 14.03 8.85 -20.40
CA VAL A 403 15.09 8.16 -19.64
C VAL A 403 16.19 7.67 -20.58
N GLN A 404 15.83 7.07 -21.71
CA GLN A 404 16.80 6.65 -22.73
C GLN A 404 17.60 7.84 -23.29
N ALA A 405 16.91 8.94 -23.60
CA ALA A 405 17.57 10.17 -24.09
C ALA A 405 18.54 10.78 -23.06
N ALA A 406 18.30 10.58 -21.77
CA ALA A 406 19.23 10.98 -20.70
C ALA A 406 20.38 9.97 -20.50
N GLY A 407 20.47 8.91 -21.30
CA GLY A 407 21.52 7.89 -21.21
C GLY A 407 21.23 6.80 -20.18
N GLY A 408 19.97 6.60 -19.78
CA GLY A 408 19.59 5.61 -18.77
C GLY A 408 19.85 4.15 -19.14
N GLY A 409 20.05 3.86 -20.42
CA GLY A 409 20.32 2.49 -20.90
C GLY A 409 21.78 2.15 -21.16
N ASP A 410 22.70 3.10 -21.00
CA ASP A 410 24.12 2.89 -21.27
C ASP A 410 24.90 2.62 -19.97
N PRO A 411 25.39 1.39 -19.75
CA PRO A 411 26.16 1.03 -18.56
C PRO A 411 27.51 1.75 -18.46
N ALA A 412 28.04 2.28 -19.56
CA ALA A 412 29.28 3.05 -19.57
C ALA A 412 29.12 4.48 -19.06
N VAL A 413 27.87 4.94 -18.92
CA VAL A 413 27.55 6.28 -18.45
C VAL A 413 27.57 6.31 -16.93
N ALA A 414 28.28 7.27 -16.34
CA ALA A 414 28.24 7.51 -14.90
C ALA A 414 26.82 7.80 -14.43
N LYS A 415 26.51 7.46 -13.19
CA LYS A 415 25.22 7.75 -12.57
C LYS A 415 24.82 9.20 -12.71
N ARG A 416 23.60 9.44 -13.13
CA ARG A 416 23.04 10.76 -13.38
C ARG A 416 21.81 11.04 -12.55
N THR A 417 21.74 12.26 -12.03
CA THR A 417 20.53 12.78 -11.41
C THR A 417 19.80 13.68 -12.40
N VAL A 418 18.54 13.35 -12.68
CA VAL A 418 17.64 14.18 -13.47
C VAL A 418 16.70 14.93 -12.53
N ILE A 419 16.72 16.25 -12.59
CA ILE A 419 15.79 17.08 -11.83
C ILE A 419 14.45 17.11 -12.55
N VAL A 420 13.46 16.49 -11.97
CA VAL A 420 12.09 16.42 -12.48
C VAL A 420 11.28 17.56 -11.90
N VAL A 421 10.92 18.54 -12.74
CA VAL A 421 10.16 19.72 -12.30
C VAL A 421 8.66 19.44 -12.20
N PRO A 422 8.01 18.77 -13.18
CA PRO A 422 6.60 18.40 -13.05
C PRO A 422 6.39 17.26 -12.05
N SER A 423 5.19 17.21 -11.45
CA SER A 423 4.73 16.09 -10.63
C SER A 423 3.33 15.66 -11.07
N THR A 424 3.27 14.98 -12.20
CA THR A 424 2.03 14.47 -12.81
C THR A 424 1.97 12.96 -12.73
N SER A 425 0.80 12.37 -12.93
CA SER A 425 0.63 10.91 -12.88
C SER A 425 1.47 10.17 -13.93
N ASP A 426 1.70 10.80 -15.06
CA ASP A 426 2.45 10.26 -16.20
C ASP A 426 3.93 10.64 -16.19
N LEU A 427 4.35 11.67 -15.42
CA LEU A 427 5.73 12.08 -15.28
C LEU A 427 6.00 12.68 -13.91
N ASN A 428 6.79 11.99 -13.12
CA ASN A 428 7.25 12.39 -11.79
C ASN A 428 8.59 11.72 -11.47
N GLN A 429 9.22 12.11 -10.37
CA GLN A 429 10.54 11.59 -10.01
C GLN A 429 10.56 10.07 -9.79
N HIS A 430 9.45 9.48 -9.32
CA HIS A 430 9.38 8.05 -9.00
C HIS A 430 9.38 7.20 -10.25
N ASN A 431 8.55 7.57 -11.26
CA ASN A 431 8.53 6.80 -12.49
C ASN A 431 9.79 7.03 -13.34
N VAL A 432 10.37 8.22 -13.33
CA VAL A 432 11.70 8.45 -13.94
C VAL A 432 12.77 7.56 -13.28
N SER A 433 12.78 7.48 -11.93
CA SER A 433 13.69 6.59 -11.21
C SER A 433 13.42 5.11 -11.51
N PHE A 434 12.14 4.69 -11.59
CA PHE A 434 11.78 3.31 -11.87
C PHE A 434 12.28 2.86 -13.24
N TYR A 435 12.03 3.65 -14.27
CA TYR A 435 12.54 3.32 -15.62
C TYR A 435 14.07 3.42 -15.70
N GLY A 436 14.67 4.37 -14.98
CA GLY A 436 16.12 4.47 -14.87
C GLY A 436 16.76 3.22 -14.22
N ARG A 437 16.15 2.69 -13.14
CA ARG A 437 16.58 1.44 -12.50
C ARG A 437 16.46 0.23 -13.42
N ARG A 438 15.35 0.13 -14.13
CA ARG A 438 15.13 -0.95 -15.09
C ARG A 438 16.14 -0.94 -16.23
N GLN A 439 16.58 0.22 -16.65
CA GLN A 439 17.54 0.43 -17.75
C GLN A 439 19.00 0.45 -17.29
N GLY A 440 19.32 -0.22 -16.19
CA GLY A 440 20.71 -0.37 -15.74
C GLY A 440 21.07 0.42 -14.48
N GLY A 441 20.14 1.23 -13.92
CA GLY A 441 20.35 1.93 -12.65
C GLY A 441 21.19 3.21 -12.73
N GLN A 442 21.51 3.68 -13.92
CA GLN A 442 22.37 4.85 -14.12
C GLN A 442 21.65 6.19 -13.98
N LEU A 443 20.32 6.19 -13.90
CA LEU A 443 19.54 7.41 -13.87
C LEU A 443 18.56 7.42 -12.71
N VAL A 444 18.57 8.50 -11.93
CA VAL A 444 17.68 8.72 -10.79
C VAL A 444 16.97 10.06 -10.95
N GLY A 445 15.64 10.02 -10.86
CA GLY A 445 14.80 11.23 -10.85
C GLY A 445 14.75 11.86 -9.46
N ARG A 446 14.84 13.20 -9.40
CA ARG A 446 14.66 13.97 -8.17
C ARG A 446 13.70 15.11 -8.40
N GLN A 447 12.71 15.28 -7.54
CA GLN A 447 11.77 16.38 -7.68
C GLN A 447 12.30 17.65 -7.03
N LEU A 448 12.49 18.68 -7.85
CA LEU A 448 12.68 20.06 -7.38
C LEU A 448 11.75 20.97 -8.17
N GLY A 449 11.05 21.83 -7.50
CA GLY A 449 10.04 22.71 -8.11
C GLY A 449 8.92 23.08 -7.15
N GLY A 450 8.87 22.44 -5.98
CA GLY A 450 7.87 22.74 -4.93
C GLY A 450 8.09 24.11 -4.25
N SER A 451 9.33 24.62 -4.23
CA SER A 451 9.69 25.89 -3.61
C SER A 451 10.40 26.84 -4.58
N ARG A 452 10.22 28.15 -4.36
CA ARG A 452 10.96 29.19 -5.09
C ARG A 452 12.46 29.17 -4.81
N GLN A 453 12.87 28.65 -3.67
CA GLN A 453 14.26 28.51 -3.25
C GLN A 453 15.03 27.48 -4.11
N HIS A 454 14.33 26.56 -4.77
CA HIS A 454 14.95 25.55 -5.63
C HIS A 454 15.54 26.10 -6.93
N VAL A 455 15.17 27.31 -7.35
CA VAL A 455 15.61 27.89 -8.64
C VAL A 455 17.14 28.02 -8.68
N LYS A 456 17.74 28.66 -7.66
CA LYS A 456 19.20 28.89 -7.62
C LYS A 456 20.00 27.58 -7.58
N PRO A 457 19.73 26.64 -6.68
CA PRO A 457 20.43 25.35 -6.65
C PRO A 457 20.34 24.57 -7.97
N VAL A 458 19.19 24.56 -8.63
CA VAL A 458 19.03 23.87 -9.92
C VAL A 458 19.88 24.53 -11.00
N LEU A 459 19.85 25.87 -11.12
CA LEU A 459 20.66 26.58 -12.11
C LEU A 459 22.16 26.42 -11.88
N GLU A 460 22.61 26.32 -10.64
CA GLU A 460 24.03 26.19 -10.29
C GLU A 460 24.56 24.77 -10.41
N ARG A 461 23.74 23.74 -10.13
CA ARG A 461 24.21 22.38 -9.84
C ARG A 461 23.60 21.28 -10.69
N ALA A 462 22.41 21.50 -11.30
CA ALA A 462 21.80 20.45 -12.09
C ALA A 462 22.53 20.24 -13.41
N GLU A 463 22.75 19.00 -13.77
CA GLU A 463 23.25 18.61 -15.09
C GLU A 463 22.10 18.34 -16.05
N TRP A 464 21.05 17.71 -15.57
CA TRP A 464 19.86 17.33 -16.32
C TRP A 464 18.60 17.84 -15.67
N VAL A 465 17.70 18.44 -16.46
CA VAL A 465 16.42 18.97 -16.01
C VAL A 465 15.32 18.53 -16.96
N LEU A 466 14.22 18.02 -16.40
CA LEU A 466 13.05 17.60 -17.12
C LEU A 466 11.90 18.57 -16.84
N LEU A 467 11.39 19.20 -17.87
CA LEU A 467 10.38 20.26 -17.84
C LEU A 467 9.09 19.79 -18.51
N ALA A 468 7.98 20.46 -18.17
CA ALA A 468 6.69 20.26 -18.81
C ALA A 468 6.07 21.59 -19.24
N GLU A 469 5.42 21.61 -20.38
CA GLU A 469 4.51 22.68 -20.77
C GLU A 469 3.11 22.45 -20.18
N GLY A 470 2.46 23.53 -19.75
CA GLY A 470 1.12 23.47 -19.20
C GLY A 470 1.05 23.05 -17.74
N HIS A 471 0.18 22.11 -17.40
CA HIS A 471 -0.08 21.68 -16.04
C HIS A 471 1.11 20.95 -15.41
N GLN A 472 1.56 21.41 -14.23
CA GLN A 472 2.73 20.90 -13.51
C GLN A 472 2.39 19.84 -12.45
N GLY A 473 1.15 19.41 -12.36
CA GLY A 473 0.71 18.47 -11.33
C GLY A 473 0.55 19.12 -9.95
N SER A 474 1.02 18.42 -8.91
CA SER A 474 0.94 18.90 -7.53
C SER A 474 1.86 20.09 -7.23
N VAL A 475 2.92 20.31 -8.01
CA VAL A 475 3.89 21.40 -7.87
C VAL A 475 3.53 22.59 -8.77
N ARG A 476 2.66 23.46 -8.35
CA ARG A 476 2.03 24.48 -9.19
C ARG A 476 2.94 25.69 -9.56
N LYS A 477 2.81 26.80 -8.79
CA LYS A 477 3.42 28.10 -9.13
C LYS A 477 4.97 28.10 -9.11
N ALA A 478 5.59 27.37 -8.18
CA ALA A 478 7.03 27.30 -8.06
C ALA A 478 7.66 26.55 -9.24
N ALA A 479 7.02 25.48 -9.70
CA ALA A 479 7.45 24.72 -10.87
C ALA A 479 7.45 25.58 -12.14
N HIS A 480 6.41 26.37 -12.38
CA HIS A 480 6.38 27.31 -13.51
C HIS A 480 7.49 28.38 -13.44
N LYS A 481 7.89 28.78 -12.22
CA LYS A 481 9.01 29.72 -12.07
C LYS A 481 10.33 29.04 -12.42
N LEU A 482 10.54 27.81 -11.95
CA LEU A 482 11.75 27.04 -12.25
C LEU A 482 11.84 26.71 -13.75
N ASP A 483 10.74 26.26 -14.37
CA ASP A 483 10.66 26.00 -15.81
C ASP A 483 11.12 27.23 -16.62
N ARG A 484 10.56 28.40 -16.33
CA ARG A 484 10.95 29.66 -17.00
C ARG A 484 12.41 30.04 -16.75
N ALA A 485 12.91 29.81 -15.54
CA ALA A 485 14.29 30.11 -15.20
C ALA A 485 15.26 29.22 -15.99
N VAL A 486 15.01 27.91 -16.06
CA VAL A 486 15.83 26.97 -16.84
C VAL A 486 15.85 27.35 -18.32
N ARG A 487 14.68 27.59 -18.93
CA ARG A 487 14.57 27.95 -20.37
C ARG A 487 15.26 29.27 -20.72
N ARG A 488 15.29 30.23 -19.80
CA ARG A 488 15.86 31.58 -20.04
C ARG A 488 17.30 31.72 -19.60
N SER A 489 17.84 30.78 -18.85
CA SER A 489 19.16 30.90 -18.24
C SER A 489 20.33 30.89 -19.24
N GLY A 490 20.12 30.31 -20.43
CA GLY A 490 21.20 30.01 -21.37
C GLY A 490 22.16 28.91 -20.92
N VAL A 491 22.04 28.44 -19.68
CA VAL A 491 22.90 27.41 -19.07
C VAL A 491 22.61 26.00 -19.60
N PHE A 492 21.39 25.77 -20.05
CA PHE A 492 20.92 24.47 -20.51
C PHE A 492 20.58 24.50 -22.01
N GLU A 493 20.78 23.39 -22.68
CA GLU A 493 20.31 23.13 -24.04
C GLU A 493 19.24 22.04 -24.04
N GLN A 494 18.27 22.16 -24.93
CA GLN A 494 17.20 21.17 -25.08
C GLN A 494 17.72 19.98 -25.88
N VAL A 495 17.64 18.77 -25.31
CA VAL A 495 18.08 17.53 -25.96
C VAL A 495 16.95 16.89 -26.76
N ILE A 496 15.76 16.79 -26.15
CA ILE A 496 14.58 16.20 -26.79
C ILE A 496 13.31 16.86 -26.25
N GLN A 497 12.28 16.89 -27.10
CA GLN A 497 10.94 17.29 -26.74
C GLN A 497 9.95 16.24 -27.25
N LEU A 498 9.06 15.77 -26.39
CA LEU A 498 8.06 14.74 -26.69
C LEU A 498 6.67 15.23 -26.31
N GLU A 499 5.68 14.82 -27.10
CA GLU A 499 4.30 15.17 -26.84
C GLU A 499 3.79 14.56 -25.52
N ARG A 500 2.93 15.32 -24.86
CA ARG A 500 2.28 14.94 -23.62
C ARG A 500 0.90 14.36 -23.92
N PRO A 501 0.49 13.25 -23.25
CA PRO A 501 -0.80 12.58 -23.54
C PRO A 501 -2.04 13.46 -23.41
N ARG A 502 -1.96 14.54 -22.62
CA ARG A 502 -3.07 15.48 -22.36
C ARG A 502 -2.84 16.89 -22.93
N GLY A 503 -2.01 17.00 -23.95
CA GLY A 503 -1.63 18.27 -24.57
C GLY A 503 -0.43 18.96 -23.91
N GLY A 504 0.34 19.68 -24.71
CA GLY A 504 1.63 20.23 -24.35
C GLY A 504 2.79 19.27 -24.62
N SER A 505 3.94 19.52 -24.04
CA SER A 505 5.13 18.72 -24.24
C SER A 505 5.93 18.50 -22.96
N TYR A 506 6.72 17.44 -22.95
CA TYR A 506 7.83 17.23 -22.02
C TYR A 506 9.13 17.48 -22.74
N SER A 507 10.04 18.21 -22.10
CA SER A 507 11.36 18.51 -22.66
C SER A 507 12.47 18.16 -21.67
N LEU A 508 13.48 17.44 -22.17
CA LEU A 508 14.68 17.10 -21.43
C LEU A 508 15.77 18.11 -21.81
N TRP A 509 16.37 18.71 -20.81
CA TRP A 509 17.39 19.72 -20.92
C TRP A 509 18.70 19.22 -20.29
N ARG A 510 19.81 19.42 -20.96
CA ARG A 510 21.15 19.10 -20.47
C ARG A 510 21.92 20.41 -20.26
N ARG A 511 22.74 20.44 -19.21
CA ARG A 511 23.67 21.54 -18.99
C ARG A 511 24.67 21.63 -20.13
N ARG A 512 24.91 22.82 -20.65
CA ARG A 512 25.85 23.09 -21.72
C ARG A 512 27.28 22.89 -21.21
N LEU A 513 28.19 22.42 -22.08
CA LEU A 513 29.58 22.17 -21.73
C LEU A 513 30.36 23.46 -21.42
N ASP A 514 29.96 24.58 -22.01
CA ASP A 514 30.52 25.90 -21.76
C ASP A 514 30.09 26.52 -20.42
N HIS A 515 29.14 25.89 -19.71
CA HIS A 515 28.69 26.27 -18.37
C HIS A 515 28.91 25.13 -17.37
N PRO A 516 30.15 24.76 -17.03
CA PRO A 516 30.42 23.64 -16.14
C PRO A 516 29.86 23.87 -14.76
N VAL A 517 29.56 22.80 -14.05
CA VAL A 517 29.12 22.86 -12.65
C VAL A 517 30.28 23.33 -11.79
N THR A 518 30.16 24.49 -11.16
CA THR A 518 31.18 25.06 -10.28
C THR A 518 31.11 24.60 -8.82
N THR A 519 29.99 24.01 -8.45
CA THR A 519 29.72 23.44 -7.12
C THR A 519 29.51 21.94 -7.23
N PRO A 520 29.70 21.18 -6.14
CA PRO A 520 29.48 19.73 -6.19
C PRO A 520 28.14 19.37 -6.84
N PRO A 521 28.12 18.37 -7.74
CA PRO A 521 26.88 17.94 -8.38
C PRO A 521 25.87 17.41 -7.35
N PHE A 522 24.60 17.40 -7.70
CA PHE A 522 23.55 16.90 -6.80
C PHE A 522 23.81 15.47 -6.32
N ALA A 523 24.37 14.61 -7.15
CA ALA A 523 24.68 13.24 -6.75
C ALA A 523 25.60 13.20 -5.52
N SER A 524 26.73 13.93 -5.53
CA SER A 524 27.65 13.94 -4.38
C SER A 524 27.04 14.60 -3.14
N GLN A 525 26.10 15.50 -3.30
CA GLN A 525 25.36 16.06 -2.15
C GLN A 525 24.39 15.07 -1.55
N PHE A 526 23.77 14.21 -2.36
CA PHE A 526 22.95 13.14 -1.85
C PHE A 526 23.76 12.08 -1.09
N GLU A 527 24.98 11.80 -1.55
CA GLU A 527 25.93 10.96 -0.81
C GLU A 527 26.26 11.56 0.55
N GLN A 528 26.65 12.84 0.59
CA GLN A 528 26.92 13.56 1.84
C GLN A 528 25.70 13.57 2.77
N LEU A 529 24.49 13.74 2.21
CA LEU A 529 23.26 13.66 2.96
C LEU A 529 23.04 12.28 3.56
N ALA A 530 23.26 11.23 2.78
CA ALA A 530 23.12 9.85 3.23
C ALA A 530 24.11 9.52 4.35
N GLU A 531 25.36 9.96 4.22
CA GLU A 531 26.38 9.85 5.27
C GLU A 531 25.99 10.62 6.53
N GLY A 532 25.52 11.86 6.38
CA GLY A 532 25.04 12.67 7.49
C GLY A 532 23.88 12.00 8.23
N MET A 533 22.96 11.37 7.50
CA MET A 533 21.86 10.61 8.10
C MET A 533 22.33 9.35 8.83
N ALA A 534 23.33 8.67 8.30
CA ALA A 534 23.92 7.50 8.96
C ALA A 534 24.60 7.89 10.29
N ASN A 535 25.19 9.09 10.35
CA ASN A 535 25.89 9.62 11.53
C ASN A 535 24.97 10.31 12.55
N GLY A 536 23.68 10.48 12.22
CA GLY A 536 22.67 11.09 13.11
C GLY A 536 22.37 12.57 12.85
N PRO A 537 21.52 13.19 13.70
CA PRO A 537 20.99 14.54 13.46
C PRO A 537 22.07 15.64 13.32
N ALA A 538 23.13 15.56 14.10
CA ALA A 538 24.21 16.56 14.06
C ALA A 538 24.96 16.62 12.71
N GLY A 539 24.97 15.51 11.96
CA GLY A 539 25.57 15.47 10.62
C GLY A 539 24.66 15.99 9.51
N LEU A 540 23.37 16.20 9.82
CA LEU A 540 22.39 16.65 8.82
C LEU A 540 22.34 18.18 8.64
N ASP A 541 22.53 18.93 9.73
CA ASP A 541 22.33 20.38 9.76
C ASP A 541 23.14 21.15 8.70
N PRO A 542 24.44 20.90 8.49
CA PRO A 542 25.23 21.62 7.48
C PRO A 542 24.77 21.31 6.07
N VAL A 543 24.35 20.09 5.80
CA VAL A 543 23.90 19.65 4.49
C VAL A 543 22.51 20.23 4.18
N PHE A 544 21.63 20.26 5.16
CA PHE A 544 20.32 20.88 5.03
C PHE A 544 20.42 22.39 4.80
N ALA A 545 21.25 23.09 5.56
CA ALA A 545 21.47 24.51 5.40
C ALA A 545 22.07 24.87 4.03
N ALA A 546 22.99 24.05 3.50
CA ALA A 546 23.67 24.29 2.24
C ALA A 546 22.76 24.15 1.01
N VAL A 547 21.71 23.34 1.07
CA VAL A 547 20.90 22.97 -0.11
C VAL A 547 19.43 23.36 0.01
N GLY A 548 18.98 23.88 1.16
CA GLY A 548 17.58 24.22 1.38
C GLY A 548 16.66 23.00 1.38
N LEU A 549 17.02 21.98 2.09
CA LEU A 549 16.71 20.59 1.81
C LEU A 549 15.54 19.95 2.50
N GLU A 550 14.73 20.68 3.24
CA GLU A 550 13.48 20.12 3.76
C GLU A 550 12.67 19.40 2.68
N HIS A 551 12.65 19.93 1.47
CA HIS A 551 11.93 19.36 0.33
C HIS A 551 12.70 18.25 -0.42
N MET A 552 14.02 18.19 -0.34
CA MET A 552 14.76 17.09 -0.95
C MET A 552 14.61 15.80 -0.14
N LEU A 553 14.41 15.91 1.17
CA LEU A 553 14.06 14.77 2.02
C LEU A 553 12.64 14.28 1.78
N GLU A 554 11.72 15.15 1.36
CA GLU A 554 10.39 14.70 0.94
C GLU A 554 10.45 13.72 -0.23
N GLY A 555 11.36 13.98 -1.12
CA GLY A 555 11.45 13.19 -2.30
C GLY A 555 11.79 11.77 -1.99
N HIS A 556 12.79 11.48 -1.24
CA HIS A 556 13.19 10.08 -1.01
C HIS A 556 14.53 9.93 -0.47
N PHE A 557 14.55 9.01 0.32
CA PHE A 557 15.66 8.27 0.81
C PHE A 557 16.22 7.24 -0.16
N SER A 558 15.66 7.10 -1.32
CA SER A 558 16.33 6.55 -2.49
C SER A 558 17.65 7.27 -2.81
N TYR A 559 17.96 8.33 -2.11
CA TYR A 559 19.24 9.03 -2.15
C TYR A 559 20.42 8.25 -1.62
N ARG A 560 20.15 7.21 -0.87
CA ARG A 560 21.19 6.31 -0.39
C ARG A 560 21.67 5.33 -1.45
N GLU A 561 21.01 5.28 -2.61
CA GLU A 561 21.44 4.39 -3.69
C GLU A 561 22.89 4.54 -4.11
N PRO A 562 23.43 5.76 -4.29
CA PRO A 562 24.83 5.90 -4.62
C PRO A 562 25.77 5.31 -3.57
N VAL A 563 25.41 5.42 -2.30
CA VAL A 563 26.17 4.86 -1.17
C VAL A 563 25.99 3.34 -1.06
N GLN A 564 24.84 2.81 -1.47
CA GLN A 564 24.51 1.39 -1.38
C GLN A 564 25.15 0.53 -2.47
N GLN A 565 25.61 1.13 -3.53
CA GLN A 565 26.17 0.41 -4.68
C GLN A 565 27.71 0.34 -4.66
N HIS A 566 28.32 0.87 -3.61
CA HIS A 566 29.74 0.74 -3.29
C HIS A 566 29.95 -0.29 -2.19
#